data_ac4b1395f906e3cb82f755ccf476be2f
#
_entry.id   ac4b1395f906e3cb82f755ccf476be2f
#
_cell.length_a   1.000
_cell.length_b   1.000
_cell.length_c   1.000
_cell.angle_alpha   90.00
_cell.angle_beta   90.00
_cell.angle_gamma   90.00
#
_symmetry.space_group_name_H-M   'P 1'
#
loop_
_entity.id
_entity.type
_entity.pdbx_description
1 polymer ?
#
loop_
_entity_poly.entity_id
_entity_poly.type
_entity_poly.pdbx_seq_one_letter_code
_entity_poly.pdbx_strand_id
1 'polypeptide(L)'
;MIKTDALIIGAGPTGLFTAHQLKIIGLDCQIVDNLDKIGGQCIELYPDKPIYDIPAIPECTGEELTQNLIKQLEPFKIKFHLNERVDEVKKDNNNWEVKTSNGTKFSTPNI
;
A
#
# COMPACT_ATOMS: atom_id res chain seq x y z
N MET A 1 10.91 2.25 -16.71
CA MET A 1 9.59 1.76 -16.26
C MET A 1 9.78 0.69 -15.18
N ILE A 2 9.08 0.81 -14.09
CA ILE A 2 9.17 -0.14 -12.98
C ILE A 2 8.19 -1.28 -13.23
N LYS A 3 8.68 -2.51 -13.18
CA LYS A 3 7.86 -3.72 -13.36
C LYS A 3 7.67 -4.43 -12.03
N THR A 4 6.43 -4.84 -11.77
CA THR A 4 6.08 -5.60 -10.57
C THR A 4 4.90 -6.51 -10.88
N ASP A 5 4.70 -7.55 -10.08
CA ASP A 5 3.56 -8.47 -10.26
C ASP A 5 2.23 -7.80 -9.90
N ALA A 6 2.25 -6.92 -8.91
CA ALA A 6 1.09 -6.14 -8.52
C ALA A 6 1.51 -4.76 -8.03
N LEU A 7 0.73 -3.75 -8.38
CA LEU A 7 0.89 -2.40 -7.86
C LEU A 7 -0.29 -2.08 -6.96
N ILE A 8 0.01 -1.69 -5.73
CA ILE A 8 -1.00 -1.30 -4.75
C ILE A 8 -1.05 0.23 -4.68
N ILE A 9 -2.23 0.78 -4.90
CA ILE A 9 -2.46 2.22 -4.82
C ILE A 9 -3.10 2.52 -3.48
N GLY A 10 -2.32 3.06 -2.57
CA GLY A 10 -2.74 3.38 -1.22
C GLY A 10 -1.96 2.60 -0.16
N ALA A 11 -1.38 3.31 0.80
CA ALA A 11 -0.61 2.73 1.92
C ALA A 11 -1.38 2.77 3.23
N GLY A 12 -2.71 2.65 3.16
CA GLY A 12 -3.57 2.46 4.33
C GLY A 12 -3.56 0.99 4.78
N PRO A 13 -4.34 0.66 5.81
CA PRO A 13 -4.37 -0.70 6.36
C PRO A 13 -4.65 -1.79 5.32
N THR A 14 -5.60 -1.56 4.43
CA THR A 14 -5.94 -2.50 3.38
C THR A 14 -4.78 -2.74 2.42
N GLY A 15 -4.12 -1.66 1.99
CA GLY A 15 -2.96 -1.78 1.09
C GLY A 15 -1.79 -2.49 1.74
N LEU A 16 -1.52 -2.18 3.00
CA LEU A 16 -0.44 -2.82 3.76
C LEU A 16 -0.69 -4.33 3.92
N PHE A 17 -1.90 -4.72 4.29
CA PHE A 17 -2.21 -6.13 4.45
C PHE A 17 -2.27 -6.87 3.11
N THR A 18 -2.73 -6.22 2.06
CA THR A 18 -2.70 -6.77 0.70
C THR A 18 -1.26 -7.11 0.30
N ALA A 19 -0.33 -6.20 0.56
CA ALA A 19 1.09 -6.44 0.28
C ALA A 19 1.61 -7.66 1.03
N HIS A 20 1.28 -7.78 2.31
CA HIS A 20 1.65 -8.94 3.12
C HIS A 20 1.14 -10.24 2.50
N GLN A 21 -0.13 -10.29 2.12
CA GLN A 21 -0.72 -11.48 1.54
C GLN A 21 -0.13 -11.84 0.18
N LEU A 22 0.14 -10.85 -0.66
CA LEU A 22 0.80 -11.10 -1.94
C LEU A 22 2.19 -11.70 -1.76
N LYS A 23 2.96 -11.18 -0.81
CA LYS A 23 4.29 -11.72 -0.51
C LYS A 23 4.23 -13.14 0.04
N ILE A 24 3.24 -13.45 0.86
CA ILE A 24 3.05 -14.80 1.40
C ILE A 24 2.84 -15.82 0.27
N ILE A 25 2.12 -15.46 -0.77
CA ILE A 25 1.89 -16.36 -1.92
C ILE A 25 2.98 -16.24 -3.00
N GLY A 26 4.05 -15.51 -2.75
CA GLY A 26 5.21 -15.45 -3.64
C GLY A 26 5.12 -14.44 -4.77
N LEU A 27 4.18 -13.49 -4.72
CA LEU A 27 4.08 -12.43 -5.71
C LEU A 27 4.81 -11.18 -5.25
N ASP A 28 5.48 -10.53 -6.17
CA ASP A 28 6.14 -9.26 -5.89
C ASP A 28 5.15 -8.10 -6.00
N CYS A 29 5.34 -7.08 -5.16
CA CYS A 29 4.46 -5.91 -5.19
C CYS A 29 5.18 -4.67 -4.71
N GLN A 30 4.66 -3.52 -5.13
CA GLN A 30 5.10 -2.21 -4.65
C GLN A 30 3.86 -1.40 -4.30
N ILE A 31 4.04 -0.40 -3.44
CA ILE A 31 2.95 0.46 -2.97
C ILE A 31 3.26 1.90 -3.34
N VAL A 32 2.25 2.60 -3.88
CA VAL A 32 2.32 4.03 -4.16
C VAL A 32 1.24 4.76 -3.37
N ASP A 33 1.59 5.90 -2.76
CA ASP A 33 0.65 6.71 -2.00
C ASP A 33 0.95 8.20 -2.18
N ASN A 34 -0.10 9.00 -2.20
CA ASN A 34 0.00 10.46 -2.32
C ASN A 34 0.47 11.13 -1.02
N LEU A 35 0.29 10.49 0.12
CA LEU A 35 0.71 11.04 1.41
C LEU A 35 2.21 10.85 1.63
N ASP A 36 2.75 11.60 2.58
CA ASP A 36 4.18 11.57 2.90
C ASP A 36 4.56 10.49 3.91
N LYS A 37 3.59 9.75 4.42
CA LYS A 37 3.81 8.67 5.39
C LYS A 37 2.82 7.54 5.21
N ILE A 38 3.21 6.37 5.71
CA ILE A 38 2.43 5.14 5.64
C ILE A 38 1.31 5.20 6.70
N GLY A 39 0.13 4.69 6.37
CA GLY A 39 -0.98 4.57 7.31
C GLY A 39 -2.32 5.08 6.80
N GLY A 40 -2.30 5.89 5.74
CA GLY A 40 -3.53 6.42 5.14
C GLY A 40 -4.35 7.24 6.13
N GLN A 41 -5.66 7.13 6.04
CA GLN A 41 -6.57 7.92 6.87
C GLN A 41 -6.46 7.58 8.37
N CYS A 42 -6.11 6.36 8.73
CA CYS A 42 -5.97 5.97 10.13
C CYS A 42 -4.88 6.76 10.84
N ILE A 43 -3.78 7.06 10.17
CA ILE A 43 -2.70 7.88 10.71
C ILE A 43 -2.96 9.36 10.50
N GLU A 44 -3.45 9.75 9.34
CA GLU A 44 -3.62 11.16 8.97
C GLU A 44 -4.73 11.83 9.77
N LEU A 45 -5.87 11.14 9.93
CA LEU A 45 -7.07 11.72 10.55
C LEU A 45 -7.32 11.22 11.97
N TYR A 46 -6.98 9.97 12.28
CA TYR A 46 -7.39 9.32 13.52
C TYR A 46 -6.26 8.56 14.21
N PRO A 47 -5.06 9.16 14.40
CA PRO A 47 -3.94 8.40 14.98
C PRO A 47 -4.22 7.88 16.39
N ASP A 48 -4.95 8.66 17.20
CA ASP A 48 -5.21 8.34 18.61
C ASP A 48 -6.61 7.81 18.87
N LYS A 49 -7.45 7.70 17.84
CA LYS A 49 -8.83 7.24 18.01
C LYS A 49 -8.87 5.72 18.19
N PRO A 50 -9.63 5.22 19.20
CA PRO A 50 -9.80 3.78 19.37
C PRO A 50 -10.56 3.16 18.19
N ILE A 51 -10.07 2.02 17.74
CA ILE A 51 -10.68 1.23 16.67
C ILE A 51 -11.05 -0.12 17.24
N TYR A 52 -12.28 -0.59 16.97
CA TYR A 52 -12.84 -1.81 17.55
C TYR A 52 -13.19 -2.87 16.51
N ASP A 53 -13.03 -2.59 15.23
CA ASP A 53 -13.51 -3.42 14.13
C ASP A 53 -12.40 -4.12 13.36
N ILE A 54 -11.28 -4.36 14.02
CA ILE A 54 -10.17 -5.11 13.42
C ILE A 54 -10.24 -6.57 13.88
N PRO A 55 -10.27 -7.54 12.95
CA PRO A 55 -10.32 -8.96 13.33
C PRO A 55 -9.20 -9.33 14.30
N ALA A 56 -9.56 -10.05 15.36
CA ALA A 56 -8.65 -10.55 16.39
C ALA A 56 -7.96 -9.47 17.25
N ILE A 57 -8.27 -8.20 17.04
CA ILE A 57 -7.77 -7.10 17.87
C ILE A 57 -8.99 -6.40 18.48
N PRO A 58 -9.28 -6.62 19.78
CA PRO A 58 -10.47 -6.04 20.41
C PRO A 58 -10.49 -4.52 20.40
N GLU A 59 -9.33 -3.91 20.57
CA GLU A 59 -9.18 -2.44 20.54
C GLU A 59 -7.75 -2.06 20.19
N CYS A 60 -7.58 -1.06 19.35
CA CYS A 60 -6.28 -0.44 19.05
C CYS A 60 -6.50 0.98 18.55
N THR A 61 -5.44 1.78 18.55
CA THR A 61 -5.47 3.08 17.87
C THR A 61 -5.07 2.91 16.41
N GLY A 62 -5.35 3.93 15.58
CA GLY A 62 -4.90 3.95 14.19
C GLY A 62 -3.38 3.86 14.08
N GLU A 63 -2.65 4.51 14.99
CA GLU A 63 -1.20 4.44 15.05
C GLU A 63 -0.70 3.05 15.38
N GLU A 64 -1.27 2.41 16.40
CA GLU A 64 -0.92 1.04 16.79
C GLU A 64 -1.16 0.05 15.66
N LEU A 65 -2.30 0.15 15.00
CA LEU A 65 -2.63 -0.71 13.86
C LEU A 65 -1.60 -0.55 12.75
N THR A 66 -1.28 0.69 12.39
CA THR A 66 -0.32 0.98 11.33
C THR A 66 1.06 0.44 11.68
N GLN A 67 1.53 0.66 12.91
CA GLN A 67 2.83 0.15 13.36
C GLN A 67 2.89 -1.37 13.28
N ASN A 68 1.83 -2.07 13.68
CA ASN A 68 1.77 -3.52 13.62
C ASN A 68 1.78 -4.03 12.17
N LEU A 69 1.06 -3.37 11.28
CA LEU A 69 1.05 -3.74 9.86
C LEU A 69 2.42 -3.52 9.21
N ILE A 70 3.10 -2.44 9.55
CA ILE A 70 4.46 -2.17 9.07
C ILE A 70 5.42 -3.26 9.56
N LYS A 71 5.31 -3.66 10.83
CA LYS A 71 6.12 -4.75 11.39
C LYS A 71 5.94 -6.05 10.62
N GLN A 72 4.72 -6.38 10.25
CA GLN A 72 4.46 -7.58 9.45
C GLN A 72 5.12 -7.54 8.08
N LEU A 73 5.32 -6.35 7.52
CA LEU A 73 5.95 -6.18 6.21
C LEU A 73 7.48 -6.13 6.24
N GLU A 74 8.08 -5.85 7.39
CA GLU A 74 9.54 -5.68 7.49
C GLU A 74 10.34 -6.83 6.85
N PRO A 75 10.00 -8.11 7.07
CA PRO A 75 10.76 -9.21 6.47
C PRO A 75 10.72 -9.23 4.95
N PHE A 76 9.70 -8.65 4.34
CA PHE A 76 9.49 -8.69 2.89
C PHE A 76 10.11 -7.52 2.14
N LYS A 77 10.53 -6.48 2.84
CA LYS A 77 11.20 -5.29 2.26
C LYS A 77 10.41 -4.68 1.09
N ILE A 78 9.15 -4.38 1.34
CA ILE A 78 8.26 -3.75 0.35
C ILE A 78 8.79 -2.36 -0.01
N LYS A 79 8.77 -2.04 -1.30
CA LYS A 79 9.15 -0.72 -1.77
C LYS A 79 7.92 0.20 -1.77
N PHE A 80 8.06 1.34 -1.07
CA PHE A 80 7.04 2.37 -1.00
C PHE A 80 7.43 3.58 -1.84
N HIS A 81 6.47 4.10 -2.58
CA HIS A 81 6.61 5.35 -3.32
C HIS A 81 5.65 6.36 -2.72
N LEU A 82 6.16 7.15 -1.78
CA LEU A 82 5.36 8.16 -1.07
C LEU A 82 5.45 9.51 -1.78
N ASN A 83 4.52 10.42 -1.45
CA ASN A 83 4.40 11.73 -2.11
C ASN A 83 4.20 11.60 -3.63
N GLU A 84 3.57 10.53 -4.07
CA GLU A 84 3.29 10.30 -5.48
C GLU A 84 1.80 10.00 -5.66
N ARG A 85 1.14 10.84 -6.45
CA ARG A 85 -0.26 10.62 -6.80
C ARG A 85 -0.32 9.87 -8.14
N VAL A 86 -1.15 8.84 -8.20
CA VAL A 86 -1.44 8.18 -9.46
C VAL A 86 -2.36 9.08 -10.29
N ASP A 87 -1.87 9.51 -11.43
CA ASP A 87 -2.60 10.41 -12.34
C ASP A 87 -3.27 9.67 -13.49
N GLU A 88 -2.69 8.56 -13.93
CA GLU A 88 -3.13 7.88 -15.13
C GLU A 88 -2.96 6.37 -14.98
N VAL A 89 -4.02 5.64 -15.34
CA VAL A 89 -4.03 4.18 -15.38
C VAL A 89 -4.55 3.77 -16.74
N LYS A 90 -3.76 3.03 -17.51
CA LYS A 90 -4.13 2.54 -18.83
C LYS A 90 -3.95 1.04 -18.92
N LYS A 91 -4.93 0.36 -19.50
CA LYS A 91 -4.81 -1.06 -19.80
C LYS A 91 -4.17 -1.24 -21.17
N ASP A 92 -3.16 -2.11 -21.24
CA ASP A 92 -2.45 -2.45 -22.47
C ASP A 92 -2.36 -3.97 -22.56
N ASN A 93 -3.26 -4.58 -23.32
CA ASN A 93 -3.43 -6.03 -23.41
C ASN A 93 -3.75 -6.63 -22.05
N ASN A 94 -2.90 -7.52 -21.53
CA ASN A 94 -3.08 -8.14 -20.21
C ASN A 94 -2.28 -7.42 -19.12
N ASN A 95 -1.88 -6.19 -19.38
CA ASN A 95 -1.03 -5.42 -18.48
C ASN A 95 -1.60 -4.03 -18.24
N TRP A 96 -1.19 -3.41 -17.13
CA TRP A 96 -1.56 -2.04 -16.79
C TRP A 96 -0.33 -1.15 -16.80
N GLU A 97 -0.45 0.03 -17.37
CA GLU A 97 0.54 1.11 -17.24
C GLU A 97 -0.01 2.16 -16.30
N VAL A 98 0.78 2.50 -15.28
CA VAL A 98 0.39 3.48 -14.26
C VAL A 98 1.43 4.60 -14.24
N LYS A 99 0.96 5.84 -14.26
CA LYS A 99 1.82 7.02 -14.23
C LYS A 99 1.47 7.89 -13.04
N THR A 100 2.50 8.38 -12.36
CA THR A 100 2.34 9.24 -11.19
C THR A 100 2.64 10.70 -11.51
N SER A 101 2.28 11.58 -10.58
CA SER A 101 2.55 13.01 -10.64
C SER A 101 4.03 13.35 -10.74
N ASN A 102 4.91 12.47 -10.26
CA ASN A 102 6.37 12.65 -10.33
C ASN A 102 6.97 12.11 -11.64
N GLY A 103 6.13 11.60 -12.54
CA GLY A 103 6.59 11.01 -13.77
C GLY A 103 7.04 9.57 -13.68
N THR A 104 6.90 8.94 -12.50
CA THR A 104 7.20 7.51 -12.33
C THR A 104 6.19 6.69 -13.12
N LYS A 105 6.67 5.66 -13.81
CA LYS A 105 5.83 4.75 -14.59
C LYS A 105 5.99 3.33 -14.12
N PHE A 106 4.86 2.65 -13.95
CA PHE A 106 4.81 1.24 -13.57
C PHE A 106 4.16 0.42 -14.68
N SER A 107 4.61 -0.81 -14.81
CA SER A 107 3.98 -1.81 -15.67
C SER A 107 3.69 -3.04 -14.81
N THR A 108 2.43 -3.45 -14.77
CA THR A 108 2.01 -4.53 -13.88
C THR A 108 0.78 -5.26 -14.43
N PRO A 109 0.69 -6.60 -14.26
CA PRO A 109 -0.53 -7.32 -14.63
C PRO A 109 -1.69 -7.11 -13.65
N ASN A 110 -1.44 -6.57 -12.45
CA ASN A 110 -2.47 -6.42 -11.41
C ASN A 110 -2.36 -5.07 -10.70
N ILE A 111 -3.50 -4.46 -10.45
CA ILE A 111 -3.62 -3.28 -9.60
C ILE A 111 -4.82 -3.40 -8.66
#